data_2cdc462a6b5dfde53c63277561f11f70
#
_entry.id   2cdc462a6b5dfde53c63277561f11f70
#
_cell.length_a   1.000
_cell.length_b   1.000
_cell.length_c   1.000
_cell.angle_alpha   90.00
_cell.angle_beta   90.00
_cell.angle_gamma   90.00
#
_symmetry.space_group_name_H-M   'P 1'
#
loop_
_entity.id
_entity.type
_entity.pdbx_description
1 polymer ?
#
loop_
_entity_poly.entity_id
_entity_poly.type
_entity_poly.pdbx_seq_one_letter_code
_entity_poly.pdbx_strand_id
1 'polypeptide(L)'
;MSSNPWDFHDELIEEIGKNKKIDRYVHLPVQSGSNGVLYRMNRGYTRERYIEVVEKLRKADPNIVIGTDIVVGFAGETDTEFQETVALAKQIDWKVGFVAMYSPRPGTAGWKIYPDSIPYKVKKQRWEILDQIINKDNLDTRPIVI
;
A
#
# COMPACT_ATOMS: atom_id res chain seq x y z
N MET A 1 6.52 12.71 -5.91
CA MET A 1 7.63 12.00 -5.23
C MET A 1 7.16 10.60 -4.86
N SER A 2 7.96 9.60 -5.14
CA SER A 2 7.68 8.20 -4.80
C SER A 2 8.83 7.65 -3.99
N SER A 3 8.55 6.97 -2.88
CA SER A 3 9.62 6.50 -2.00
C SER A 3 9.15 5.34 -1.10
N ASN A 4 10.13 4.65 -0.56
CA ASN A 4 9.90 3.57 0.41
C ASN A 4 9.69 4.20 1.80
N PRO A 5 8.75 3.69 2.63
CA PRO A 5 8.50 4.26 3.96
C PRO A 5 9.71 4.38 4.87
N TRP A 6 10.68 3.48 4.78
CA TRP A 6 11.85 3.56 5.65
C TRP A 6 12.90 4.57 5.20
N ASP A 7 12.79 5.12 3.97
CA ASP A 7 13.66 6.18 3.49
C ASP A 7 13.23 7.55 4.02
N PHE A 8 12.07 7.64 4.67
CA PHE A 8 11.55 8.89 5.21
C PHE A 8 12.05 9.12 6.63
N HIS A 9 13.17 9.81 6.76
CA HIS A 9 13.68 10.26 8.06
C HIS A 9 13.15 11.66 8.38
N ASP A 10 13.28 12.07 9.64
CA ASP A 10 12.68 13.30 10.14
C ASP A 10 13.14 14.55 9.37
N GLU A 11 14.41 14.62 8.99
CA GLU A 11 14.93 15.78 8.24
C GLU A 11 14.26 15.93 6.87
N LEU A 12 14.04 14.82 6.17
CA LEU A 12 13.36 14.82 4.87
C LEU A 12 11.90 15.25 5.04
N ILE A 13 11.22 14.77 6.08
CA ILE A 13 9.83 15.12 6.35
C ILE A 13 9.70 16.62 6.66
N GLU A 14 10.61 17.18 7.45
CA GLU A 14 10.63 18.62 7.73
C GLU A 14 10.85 19.44 6.45
N GLU A 15 11.75 19.00 5.59
CA GLU A 15 12.03 19.67 4.32
C GLU A 15 10.79 19.67 3.43
N ILE A 16 10.06 18.55 3.34
CA ILE A 16 8.81 18.47 2.58
C ILE A 16 7.80 19.47 3.12
N GLY A 17 7.68 19.62 4.43
CA GLY A 17 6.74 20.54 5.04
C GLY A 17 7.09 22.02 4.81
N LYS A 18 8.37 22.35 4.74
CA LYS A 18 8.84 23.73 4.62
C LYS A 18 9.00 24.19 3.18
N ASN A 19 9.35 23.31 2.27
CA ASN A 19 9.69 23.67 0.89
C ASN A 19 8.44 23.64 -0.01
N LYS A 20 7.93 24.83 -0.30
CA LYS A 20 6.75 24.99 -1.16
C LYS A 20 6.98 24.59 -2.62
N LYS A 21 8.24 24.38 -3.03
CA LYS A 21 8.57 23.93 -4.38
C LYS A 21 8.42 22.41 -4.53
N ILE A 22 8.39 21.67 -3.41
CA ILE A 22 8.16 20.23 -3.45
C ILE A 22 6.68 19.97 -3.71
N ASP A 23 6.40 19.03 -4.60
CA ASP A 23 5.05 18.59 -4.93
C ASP A 23 4.31 18.17 -3.65
N ARG A 24 3.05 18.59 -3.51
CA ARG A 24 2.19 18.23 -2.37
C ARG A 24 1.66 16.82 -2.49
N TYR A 25 2.03 16.06 -3.48
CA TYR A 25 1.70 14.65 -3.62
C TYR A 25 2.93 13.80 -3.33
N VAL A 26 2.75 12.83 -2.42
CA VAL A 26 3.78 11.84 -2.11
C VAL A 26 3.20 10.46 -2.39
N HIS A 27 3.87 9.69 -3.24
CA HIS A 27 3.51 8.32 -3.50
C HIS A 27 4.29 7.41 -2.54
N LEU A 28 3.57 6.82 -1.60
CA LEU A 28 4.15 6.04 -0.50
C LEU A 28 3.55 4.63 -0.49
N PRO A 29 4.11 3.71 -1.29
CA PRO A 29 3.58 2.34 -1.37
C PRO A 29 3.70 1.60 -0.04
N VAL A 30 2.60 1.06 0.47
CA VAL A 30 2.61 0.23 1.67
C VAL A 30 2.66 -1.26 1.33
N GLN A 31 2.12 -1.63 0.20
CA GLN A 31 2.01 -3.00 -0.31
C GLN A 31 0.99 -3.86 0.43
N SER A 32 0.97 -3.84 1.76
CA SER A 32 0.00 -4.54 2.59
C SER A 32 -0.12 -3.87 3.95
N GLY A 33 -1.27 -4.00 4.59
CA GLY A 33 -1.48 -3.55 5.97
C GLY A 33 -1.21 -4.63 7.00
N SER A 34 -0.74 -5.80 6.60
CA SER A 34 -0.41 -6.91 7.49
C SER A 34 1.10 -7.06 7.61
N ASN A 35 1.62 -7.05 8.83
CA ASN A 35 3.04 -7.28 9.07
C ASN A 35 3.49 -8.68 8.60
N GLY A 36 2.62 -9.68 8.72
CA GLY A 36 2.92 -11.02 8.22
C GLY A 36 3.12 -11.04 6.71
N VAL A 37 2.27 -10.38 5.96
CA VAL A 37 2.40 -10.27 4.51
C VAL A 37 3.63 -9.46 4.14
N LEU A 38 3.86 -8.31 4.81
CA LEU A 38 5.04 -7.48 4.57
C LEU A 38 6.33 -8.26 4.79
N TYR A 39 6.37 -9.08 5.83
CA TYR A 39 7.52 -9.94 6.11
C TYR A 39 7.75 -10.95 4.98
N ARG A 40 6.69 -11.61 4.52
CA ARG A 40 6.78 -12.57 3.41
C ARG A 40 7.18 -11.90 2.10
N MET A 41 6.77 -10.65 1.89
CA MET A 41 7.20 -9.86 0.73
C MET A 41 8.62 -9.34 0.85
N ASN A 42 9.28 -9.62 1.96
CA ASN A 42 10.63 -9.12 2.27
C ASN A 42 10.70 -7.59 2.27
N ARG A 43 9.66 -6.95 2.79
CA ARG A 43 9.68 -5.50 2.99
C ARG A 43 10.38 -5.19 4.31
N GLY A 44 11.21 -4.16 4.31
CA GLY A 44 12.01 -3.81 5.47
C GLY A 44 11.31 -2.93 6.48
N TYR A 45 9.98 -2.87 6.46
CA TYR A 45 9.19 -2.00 7.34
C TYR A 45 7.93 -2.71 7.81
N THR A 46 7.30 -2.14 8.86
CA THR A 46 6.05 -2.61 9.42
C THR A 46 4.93 -1.61 9.14
N ARG A 47 3.69 -2.05 9.35
CA ARG A 47 2.53 -1.15 9.25
C ARG A 47 2.64 0.01 10.25
N GLU A 48 3.18 -0.24 11.45
CA GLU A 48 3.34 0.79 12.49
C GLU A 48 4.32 1.86 12.03
N ARG A 49 5.43 1.48 11.41
CA ARG A 49 6.37 2.45 10.83
C ARG A 49 5.74 3.25 9.71
N TYR A 50 4.94 2.59 8.87
CA TYR A 50 4.21 3.28 7.79
C TYR A 50 3.26 4.33 8.35
N ILE A 51 2.47 3.97 9.35
CA ILE A 51 1.54 4.90 10.01
C ILE A 51 2.30 6.09 10.59
N GLU A 52 3.41 5.84 11.26
CA GLU A 52 4.27 6.89 11.84
C GLU A 52 4.74 7.88 10.76
N VAL A 53 5.19 7.37 9.62
CA VAL A 53 5.65 8.23 8.51
C VAL A 53 4.49 9.08 7.98
N VAL A 54 3.32 8.48 7.78
CA VAL A 54 2.13 9.21 7.31
C VAL A 54 1.74 10.32 8.30
N GLU A 55 1.72 10.02 9.58
CA GLU A 55 1.37 10.99 10.61
C GLU A 55 2.36 12.16 10.63
N LYS A 56 3.65 11.87 10.51
CA LYS A 56 4.69 12.90 10.46
C LYS A 56 4.58 13.76 9.21
N LEU A 57 4.30 13.15 8.05
CA LEU A 57 4.10 13.89 6.81
C LEU A 57 2.90 14.83 6.90
N ARG A 58 1.79 14.35 7.44
CA ARG A 58 0.58 15.16 7.59
C ARG A 58 0.72 16.26 8.63
N LYS A 59 1.54 16.04 9.64
CA LYS A 59 1.87 17.06 10.63
C LYS A 59 2.75 18.14 10.03
N ALA A 60 3.71 17.76 9.18
CA ALA A 60 4.59 18.71 8.50
C ALA A 60 3.84 19.52 7.45
N ASP A 61 2.89 18.90 6.75
CA ASP A 61 2.06 19.55 5.74
C ASP A 61 0.63 18.98 5.79
N PRO A 62 -0.31 19.67 6.45
CA PRO A 62 -1.69 19.18 6.53
C PRO A 62 -2.41 19.04 5.19
N ASN A 63 -1.91 19.68 4.14
CA ASN A 63 -2.48 19.61 2.80
C ASN A 63 -1.82 18.56 1.91
N ILE A 64 -0.90 17.76 2.45
CA ILE A 64 -0.20 16.76 1.65
C ILE A 64 -1.18 15.66 1.21
N VAL A 65 -1.06 15.26 -0.05
CA VAL A 65 -1.85 14.16 -0.62
C VAL A 65 -0.96 12.93 -0.67
N ILE A 66 -1.40 11.85 -0.07
CA ILE A 66 -0.64 10.60 -0.04
C ILE A 66 -1.38 9.54 -0.85
N GLY A 67 -0.67 8.97 -1.81
CA GLY A 67 -1.12 7.83 -2.59
C GLY A 67 -0.34 6.58 -2.20
N THR A 68 -0.84 5.41 -2.57
CA THR A 68 -0.22 4.15 -2.22
C THR A 68 -0.39 3.10 -3.31
N ASP A 69 0.36 2.02 -3.20
CA ASP A 69 0.16 0.78 -3.95
C ASP A 69 -0.09 -0.35 -2.96
N ILE A 70 -1.06 -1.20 -3.26
CA ILE A 70 -1.38 -2.37 -2.44
C ILE A 70 -1.52 -3.59 -3.34
N VAL A 71 -0.97 -4.72 -2.89
CA VAL A 71 -1.13 -6.01 -3.56
C VAL A 71 -2.06 -6.87 -2.71
N VAL A 72 -3.15 -7.36 -3.30
CA VAL A 72 -4.07 -8.30 -2.64
C VAL A 72 -3.83 -9.72 -3.13
N GLY A 73 -4.09 -10.69 -2.28
CA GLY A 73 -3.96 -12.10 -2.66
C GLY A 73 -2.52 -12.59 -2.74
N PHE A 74 -1.59 -11.93 -2.05
CA PHE A 74 -0.23 -12.43 -1.95
C PHE A 74 -0.22 -13.85 -1.37
N ALA A 75 0.80 -14.63 -1.70
CA ALA A 75 0.91 -16.04 -1.28
C ALA A 75 0.61 -16.21 0.20
N GLY A 76 -0.37 -17.05 0.51
CA GLY A 76 -0.76 -17.36 1.87
C GLY A 76 -1.51 -16.25 2.61
N GLU A 77 -1.89 -15.15 1.95
CA GLU A 77 -2.64 -14.09 2.62
C GLU A 77 -3.95 -14.62 3.19
N THR A 78 -4.09 -14.60 4.51
CA THR A 78 -5.32 -15.02 5.17
C THR A 78 -6.36 -13.91 5.16
N ASP A 79 -7.61 -14.27 5.43
CA ASP A 79 -8.67 -13.29 5.55
C ASP A 79 -8.39 -12.28 6.68
N THR A 80 -7.86 -12.76 7.80
CA THR A 80 -7.45 -11.89 8.91
C THR A 80 -6.39 -10.89 8.47
N GLU A 81 -5.38 -11.33 7.72
CA GLU A 81 -4.33 -10.46 7.20
C GLU A 81 -4.91 -9.43 6.22
N PHE A 82 -5.86 -9.84 5.38
CA PHE A 82 -6.52 -8.90 4.49
C PHE A 82 -7.34 -7.87 5.28
N GLN A 83 -8.03 -8.27 6.35
CA GLN A 83 -8.78 -7.35 7.19
C GLN A 83 -7.87 -6.32 7.87
N GLU A 84 -6.64 -6.68 8.18
CA GLU A 84 -5.65 -5.72 8.67
C GLU A 84 -5.34 -4.64 7.62
N THR A 85 -5.27 -5.02 6.35
CA THR A 85 -5.11 -4.07 5.24
C THR A 85 -6.32 -3.16 5.11
N VAL A 86 -7.54 -3.70 5.25
CA VAL A 86 -8.78 -2.91 5.22
C VAL A 86 -8.80 -1.89 6.36
N ALA A 87 -8.43 -2.32 7.57
CA ALA A 87 -8.36 -1.43 8.72
C ALA A 87 -7.36 -0.30 8.49
N LEU A 88 -6.21 -0.60 7.92
CA LEU A 88 -5.21 0.42 7.58
C LEU A 88 -5.75 1.41 6.55
N ALA A 89 -6.43 0.93 5.52
CA ALA A 89 -7.02 1.79 4.49
C ALA A 89 -8.02 2.79 5.10
N LYS A 90 -8.84 2.33 6.03
CA LYS A 90 -9.79 3.20 6.72
C LYS A 90 -9.10 4.21 7.63
N GLN A 91 -8.01 3.82 8.27
CA GLN A 91 -7.25 4.69 9.17
C GLN A 91 -6.46 5.75 8.41
N ILE A 92 -5.78 5.38 7.35
CA ILE A 92 -4.91 6.30 6.59
C ILE A 92 -5.73 7.25 5.71
N ASP A 93 -6.82 6.77 5.13
CA ASP A 93 -7.67 7.56 4.21
C ASP A 93 -6.87 8.12 3.04
N TRP A 94 -6.24 7.23 2.28
CA TRP A 94 -5.54 7.61 1.05
C TRP A 94 -6.49 8.25 0.06
N LYS A 95 -6.00 9.25 -0.69
CA LYS A 95 -6.80 9.89 -1.74
C LYS A 95 -6.75 9.11 -3.05
N VAL A 96 -5.69 8.39 -3.29
CA VAL A 96 -5.55 7.52 -4.46
C VAL A 96 -4.74 6.29 -4.09
N GLY A 97 -5.10 5.14 -4.64
CA GLY A 97 -4.35 3.93 -4.43
C GLY A 97 -4.50 2.99 -5.62
N PHE A 98 -3.38 2.42 -6.04
CA PHE A 98 -3.37 1.36 -7.02
C PHE A 98 -3.45 0.03 -6.29
N VAL A 99 -4.56 -0.67 -6.49
CA VAL A 99 -4.76 -1.99 -5.90
C VAL A 99 -4.56 -3.02 -7.00
N ALA A 100 -3.61 -3.92 -6.79
CA ALA A 100 -3.25 -4.96 -7.76
C ALA A 100 -3.50 -6.34 -7.16
N MET A 101 -3.82 -7.30 -8.03
CA MET A 101 -3.94 -8.70 -7.64
C MET A 101 -2.61 -9.41 -7.88
N TYR A 102 -2.15 -10.16 -6.89
CA TYR A 102 -0.91 -10.92 -7.01
C TYR A 102 -1.03 -12.01 -8.09
N SER A 103 -0.11 -12.02 -9.04
CA SER A 103 -0.06 -13.03 -10.08
C SER A 103 1.39 -13.26 -10.50
N PRO A 104 2.11 -14.17 -9.83
CA PRO A 104 3.50 -14.44 -10.18
C PRO A 104 3.58 -15.14 -11.53
N ARG A 105 4.62 -14.83 -12.30
CA ARG A 105 4.85 -15.49 -13.59
C ARG A 105 5.40 -16.89 -13.35
N PRO A 106 4.84 -17.94 -14.00
CA PRO A 106 5.37 -19.29 -13.92
C PRO A 106 6.85 -19.35 -14.32
N GLY A 107 7.62 -20.13 -13.58
CA GLY A 107 9.06 -20.31 -13.82
C GLY A 107 9.96 -19.27 -13.19
N THR A 108 9.43 -18.19 -12.64
CA THR A 108 10.24 -17.20 -11.90
C THR A 108 10.56 -17.67 -10.49
N ALA A 109 11.60 -17.08 -9.88
CA ALA A 109 11.93 -17.37 -8.49
C ALA A 109 10.77 -17.04 -7.55
N GLY A 110 10.08 -15.93 -7.79
CA GLY A 110 8.90 -15.54 -7.00
C GLY A 110 7.78 -16.57 -7.08
N TRP A 111 7.54 -17.14 -8.27
CA TRP A 111 6.54 -18.17 -8.44
C TRP A 111 6.86 -19.45 -7.67
N LYS A 112 8.15 -19.81 -7.58
CA LYS A 112 8.61 -20.99 -6.83
C LYS A 112 8.53 -20.81 -5.32
N ILE A 113 8.90 -19.63 -4.84
CA ILE A 113 8.97 -19.33 -3.39
C ILE A 113 7.59 -18.90 -2.86
N TYR A 114 6.88 -18.10 -3.62
CA TYR A 114 5.58 -17.55 -3.25
C TYR A 114 4.55 -17.90 -4.33
N PRO A 115 4.10 -19.16 -4.38
CA PRO A 115 3.15 -19.61 -5.40
C PRO A 115 1.81 -18.90 -5.24
N ASP A 116 1.09 -18.79 -6.34
CA ASP A 116 -0.25 -18.20 -6.36
C ASP A 116 -1.23 -19.18 -5.68
N SER A 117 -1.45 -18.99 -4.39
CA SER A 117 -2.25 -19.89 -3.56
C SER A 117 -3.68 -19.38 -3.32
N ILE A 118 -3.98 -18.14 -3.71
CA ILE A 118 -5.28 -17.55 -3.47
C ILE A 118 -6.12 -17.60 -4.75
N PRO A 119 -7.35 -18.17 -4.72
CA PRO A 119 -8.22 -18.21 -5.90
C PRO A 119 -8.50 -16.82 -6.45
N TYR A 120 -8.59 -16.69 -7.76
CA TYR A 120 -8.88 -15.43 -8.44
C TYR A 120 -10.16 -14.77 -7.90
N LYS A 121 -11.21 -15.54 -7.68
CA LYS A 121 -12.47 -15.03 -7.14
C LYS A 121 -12.27 -14.30 -5.80
N VAL A 122 -11.44 -14.85 -4.93
CA VAL A 122 -11.13 -14.25 -3.63
C VAL A 122 -10.31 -12.98 -3.82
N LYS A 123 -9.29 -13.02 -4.67
CA LYS A 123 -8.48 -11.83 -4.98
C LYS A 123 -9.33 -10.71 -5.54
N LYS A 124 -10.25 -11.02 -6.45
CA LYS A 124 -11.15 -10.03 -7.04
C LYS A 124 -12.06 -9.40 -6.00
N GLN A 125 -12.61 -10.19 -5.08
CA GLN A 125 -13.43 -9.67 -3.98
C GLN A 125 -12.63 -8.72 -3.09
N ARG A 126 -11.40 -9.12 -2.74
CA ARG A 126 -10.50 -8.29 -1.94
C ARG A 126 -10.15 -6.99 -2.67
N TRP A 127 -9.90 -7.08 -3.97
CA TRP A 127 -9.65 -5.91 -4.80
C TRP A 127 -10.82 -4.93 -4.78
N GLU A 128 -12.04 -5.44 -4.97
CA GLU A 128 -13.26 -4.61 -4.98
C GLU A 128 -13.47 -3.91 -3.65
N ILE A 129 -13.26 -4.62 -2.54
CA ILE A 129 -13.42 -4.04 -1.20
C ILE A 129 -12.46 -2.87 -0.99
N LEU A 130 -11.18 -3.05 -1.30
CA LEU A 130 -10.18 -1.99 -1.11
C LEU A 130 -10.39 -0.85 -2.10
N ASP A 131 -10.71 -1.14 -3.34
CA ASP A 131 -10.94 -0.10 -4.34
C ASP A 131 -12.07 0.82 -3.92
N GLN A 132 -13.17 0.27 -3.40
CA GLN A 132 -14.28 1.08 -2.92
C GLN A 132 -13.91 1.95 -1.74
N ILE A 133 -13.02 1.47 -0.87
CA ILE A 133 -12.57 2.25 0.29
C ILE A 133 -11.63 3.38 -0.13
N ILE A 134 -10.68 3.09 -1.01
CA ILE A 134 -9.59 4.01 -1.37
C ILE A 134 -10.01 4.94 -2.50
N ASN A 135 -10.62 4.41 -3.55
CA ASN A 135 -10.87 5.13 -4.79
C ASN A 135 -12.37 5.41 -5.02
N LYS A 136 -13.16 5.52 -3.97
CA LYS A 136 -14.62 5.74 -4.05
C LYS A 136 -15.01 6.94 -4.92
N ASP A 137 -14.14 7.96 -4.99
CA ASP A 137 -14.37 9.17 -5.76
C ASP A 137 -13.69 9.14 -7.13
N ASN A 138 -13.09 8.01 -7.49
CA ASN A 138 -12.34 7.83 -8.73
C ASN A 138 -13.15 6.93 -9.67
N LEU A 139 -13.52 7.46 -10.85
CA LEU A 139 -14.43 6.78 -11.76
C LEU A 139 -13.77 5.76 -12.68
N ASP A 140 -12.46 5.83 -12.87
CA ASP A 140 -11.74 4.93 -13.77
C ASP A 140 -10.82 3.99 -12.97
N THR A 141 -11.45 3.04 -12.29
CA THR A 141 -10.72 2.01 -11.55
C THR A 141 -10.93 0.66 -12.22
N ARG A 142 -9.82 -0.04 -12.46
CA ARG A 142 -9.83 -1.39 -13.03
C ARG A 142 -8.86 -2.27 -12.28
N PRO A 143 -9.17 -3.58 -12.14
CA PRO A 143 -8.22 -4.49 -11.53
C PRO A 143 -6.90 -4.53 -12.30
N ILE A 144 -5.81 -4.36 -11.57
CA ILE A 144 -4.46 -4.51 -12.10
C ILE A 144 -3.94 -5.86 -11.62
N VAL A 145 -3.42 -6.66 -12.53
CA VAL A 145 -2.83 -7.96 -12.22
C VAL A 145 -1.33 -7.88 -12.38
N ILE A 146 -0.62 -8.23 -11.32
CA ILE A 146 0.83 -8.19 -11.29
C ILE A 146 1.40 -9.60 -11.47
#